data_7d8a2819f24b3c327e8f8fd1a596b109
#
_entry.id   7d8a2819f24b3c327e8f8fd1a596b109
#
_cell.length_a   1.000
_cell.length_b   1.000
_cell.length_c   1.000
_cell.angle_alpha   90.00
_cell.angle_beta   90.00
_cell.angle_gamma   90.00
#
_symmetry.space_group_name_H-M   'P 1'
#
loop_
_entity.id
_entity.type
_entity.pdbx_description
1 polymer ?
#
loop_
_entity_poly.entity_id
_entity_poly.type
_entity_poly.pdbx_seq_one_letter_code
_entity_poly.pdbx_strand_id
1 'polypeptide(L)'
;MTRALHLTGDPAADELLATDRLALLIGMLLDQQVAMETAFIGPKKIADRMGGFDIRAIAEAEPEAFAAMCATPPAVHRYPGSMAGRVQALCRYVIATWDGRVEAIWTDGDPDAREVLKRLKALPGYGDQKARIFLALLGKQFDVRPAGWREAAGAYGEEGSRRSIADVVDQRSLDEVRATKKQLKAAAKARP
;
A
#
# COMPACT_ATOMS: atom_id res chain seq x y z
N MET A 1 -6.79 1.38 -19.86
CA MET A 1 -6.46 2.76 -19.41
C MET A 1 -6.08 2.70 -17.94
N THR A 2 -4.89 3.10 -17.60
CA THR A 2 -4.48 3.24 -16.20
C THR A 2 -5.29 4.37 -15.58
N ARG A 3 -6.05 4.09 -14.54
CA ARG A 3 -6.87 5.09 -13.86
C ARG A 3 -5.92 6.01 -13.06
N ALA A 4 -6.07 7.32 -13.20
CA ALA A 4 -5.30 8.26 -12.39
C ALA A 4 -5.67 8.08 -10.91
N LEU A 5 -4.65 7.92 -10.06
CA LEU A 5 -4.83 7.93 -8.61
C LEU A 5 -4.78 9.36 -8.08
N HIS A 6 -5.42 9.60 -6.95
CA HIS A 6 -5.47 10.92 -6.28
C HIS A 6 -5.21 10.73 -4.78
N LEU A 7 -4.06 10.12 -4.44
CA LEU A 7 -3.77 9.73 -3.07
C LEU A 7 -2.86 10.69 -2.32
N THR A 8 -1.93 11.34 -3.04
CA THR A 8 -0.83 12.08 -2.40
C THR A 8 -0.92 13.59 -2.56
N GLY A 9 -1.65 14.05 -3.56
CA GLY A 9 -1.64 15.45 -3.99
C GLY A 9 -0.42 15.83 -4.85
N ASP A 10 0.50 14.88 -5.09
CA ASP A 10 1.64 15.00 -5.99
C ASP A 10 1.37 14.14 -7.23
N PRO A 11 1.20 14.73 -8.42
CA PRO A 11 0.88 13.98 -9.64
C PRO A 11 1.91 12.93 -10.02
N ALA A 12 3.20 13.19 -9.80
CA ALA A 12 4.25 12.25 -10.12
C ALA A 12 4.28 11.06 -9.14
N ALA A 13 3.98 11.29 -7.87
CA ALA A 13 3.81 10.21 -6.88
C ALA A 13 2.56 9.38 -7.19
N ASP A 14 1.45 10.03 -7.53
CA ASP A 14 0.20 9.34 -7.91
C ASP A 14 0.37 8.51 -9.18
N GLU A 15 1.13 8.98 -10.17
CA GLU A 15 1.46 8.23 -11.38
C GLU A 15 2.35 7.01 -11.07
N LEU A 16 3.36 7.15 -10.22
CA LEU A 16 4.18 6.02 -9.79
C LEU A 16 3.31 4.92 -9.13
N LEU A 17 2.43 5.30 -8.23
CA LEU A 17 1.50 4.36 -7.58
C LEU A 17 0.53 3.70 -8.57
N ALA A 18 0.08 4.43 -9.59
CA ALA A 18 -0.82 3.92 -10.61
C ALA A 18 -0.16 2.92 -11.56
N THR A 19 1.13 3.07 -11.83
CA THR A 19 1.88 2.29 -12.83
C THR A 19 2.73 1.18 -12.22
N ASP A 20 3.23 1.35 -11.00
CA ASP A 20 4.13 0.42 -10.33
C ASP A 20 3.45 -0.24 -9.11
N ARG A 21 3.26 -1.56 -9.17
CA ARG A 21 2.60 -2.33 -8.10
C ARG A 21 3.48 -2.47 -6.86
N LEU A 22 4.80 -2.41 -6.99
CA LEU A 22 5.71 -2.37 -5.84
C LEU A 22 5.53 -1.06 -5.06
N ALA A 23 5.41 0.06 -5.77
CA ALA A 23 5.16 1.36 -5.14
C ALA A 23 3.84 1.35 -4.35
N LEU A 24 2.80 0.75 -4.92
CA LEU A 24 1.51 0.61 -4.25
C LEU A 24 1.61 -0.26 -2.99
N LEU A 25 2.35 -1.37 -3.09
CA LEU A 25 2.57 -2.30 -1.98
C LEU A 25 3.36 -1.64 -0.83
N ILE A 26 4.42 -0.91 -1.15
CA ILE A 26 5.23 -0.17 -0.18
C ILE A 26 4.44 1.01 0.43
N GLY A 27 3.69 1.75 -0.37
CA GLY A 27 2.83 2.82 0.13
C GLY A 27 1.83 2.31 1.18
N MET A 28 1.21 1.16 0.91
CA MET A 28 0.32 0.50 1.87
C MET A 28 1.06 0.03 3.13
N LEU A 29 2.29 -0.49 3.00
CA LEU A 29 3.11 -0.85 4.16
C LEU A 29 3.38 0.37 5.05
N LEU A 30 3.70 1.51 4.45
CA LEU A 30 3.99 2.76 5.16
C LEU A 30 2.75 3.42 5.78
N ASP A 31 1.54 3.05 5.35
CA ASP A 31 0.28 3.61 5.87
C ASP A 31 -0.03 3.11 7.28
N GLN A 32 0.77 3.58 8.22
CA GLN A 32 0.60 3.33 9.65
C GLN A 32 1.15 4.50 10.47
N GLN A 33 0.35 5.01 11.40
CA GLN A 33 0.72 6.09 12.34
C GLN A 33 1.15 7.41 11.67
N VAL A 34 0.82 7.59 10.42
CA VAL A 34 1.02 8.81 9.63
C VAL A 34 -0.23 9.11 8.81
N ALA A 35 -0.32 10.31 8.25
CA ALA A 35 -1.36 10.61 7.27
C ALA A 35 -1.17 9.77 6.01
N MET A 36 -2.28 9.37 5.41
CA MET A 36 -2.31 8.53 4.21
C MET A 36 -1.46 9.11 3.08
N GLU A 37 -1.54 10.40 2.85
CA GLU A 37 -0.77 11.10 1.83
C GLU A 37 0.74 11.03 2.10
N THR A 38 1.13 11.15 3.36
CA THR A 38 2.53 11.01 3.78
C THR A 38 3.05 9.60 3.50
N ALA A 39 2.25 8.57 3.79
CA ALA A 39 2.62 7.19 3.53
C ALA A 39 2.81 6.94 2.03
N PHE A 40 1.83 7.34 1.21
CA PHE A 40 1.82 7.01 -0.21
C PHE A 40 2.74 7.86 -1.08
N ILE A 41 3.24 9.00 -0.59
CA ILE A 41 4.34 9.73 -1.24
C ILE A 41 5.71 9.09 -0.94
N GLY A 42 5.80 8.22 0.06
CA GLY A 42 7.04 7.55 0.46
C GLY A 42 7.76 6.82 -0.67
N PRO A 43 7.10 5.99 -1.49
CA PRO A 43 7.71 5.33 -2.65
C PRO A 43 8.37 6.31 -3.62
N LYS A 44 7.76 7.46 -3.90
CA LYS A 44 8.34 8.50 -4.77
C LYS A 44 9.63 9.07 -4.18
N LYS A 45 9.66 9.32 -2.87
CA LYS A 45 10.88 9.78 -2.19
C LYS A 45 12.00 8.74 -2.29
N ILE A 46 11.68 7.46 -2.15
CA ILE A 46 12.66 6.37 -2.32
C ILE A 46 13.16 6.35 -3.76
N ALA A 47 12.26 6.38 -4.75
CA ALA A 47 12.61 6.37 -6.17
C ALA A 47 13.55 7.52 -6.53
N ASP A 48 13.23 8.73 -6.10
CA ASP A 48 14.03 9.93 -6.40
C ASP A 48 15.44 9.86 -5.81
N ARG A 49 15.55 9.34 -4.59
CA ARG A 49 16.83 9.26 -3.87
C ARG A 49 17.71 8.12 -4.33
N MET A 50 17.12 7.04 -4.83
CA MET A 50 17.85 5.90 -5.40
C MET A 50 18.14 6.09 -6.89
N GLY A 51 17.57 7.09 -7.55
CA GLY A 51 17.69 7.27 -8.99
C GLY A 51 16.93 6.22 -9.81
N GLY A 52 15.93 5.57 -9.21
CA GLY A 52 15.07 4.56 -9.81
C GLY A 52 14.28 3.80 -8.74
N PHE A 53 13.36 2.94 -9.20
CA PHE A 53 12.51 2.17 -8.30
C PHE A 53 12.55 0.69 -8.69
N ASP A 54 13.46 -0.06 -8.09
CA ASP A 54 13.70 -1.46 -8.39
C ASP A 54 13.71 -2.30 -7.11
N ILE A 55 12.98 -3.41 -7.12
CA ILE A 55 12.79 -4.26 -5.95
C ILE A 55 14.10 -4.89 -5.45
N ARG A 56 14.99 -5.29 -6.37
CA ARG A 56 16.27 -5.91 -6.00
C ARG A 56 17.24 -4.85 -5.45
N ALA A 57 17.29 -3.68 -6.08
CA ALA A 57 18.09 -2.56 -5.58
C ALA A 57 17.68 -2.15 -4.17
N ILE A 58 16.37 -2.09 -3.88
CA ILE A 58 15.86 -1.79 -2.52
C ILE A 58 16.24 -2.92 -1.55
N ALA A 59 16.03 -4.17 -1.93
CA ALA A 59 16.27 -5.34 -1.07
C ALA A 59 17.75 -5.51 -0.71
N GLU A 60 18.67 -5.20 -1.66
CA GLU A 60 20.11 -5.40 -1.56
C GLU A 60 20.87 -4.18 -1.02
N ALA A 61 20.20 -3.01 -0.97
CA ALA A 61 20.80 -1.81 -0.41
C ALA A 61 21.33 -2.06 1.00
N GLU A 62 22.50 -1.49 1.30
CA GLU A 62 23.08 -1.63 2.65
C GLU A 62 22.09 -1.04 3.67
N PRO A 63 21.69 -1.80 4.74
CA PRO A 63 20.59 -1.43 5.61
C PRO A 63 20.73 -0.08 6.31
N GLU A 64 21.94 0.25 6.80
CA GLU A 64 22.18 1.51 7.48
C GLU A 64 22.12 2.71 6.50
N ALA A 65 22.70 2.54 5.31
CA ALA A 65 22.65 3.56 4.25
C ALA A 65 21.22 3.78 3.75
N PHE A 66 20.45 2.71 3.57
CA PHE A 66 19.03 2.80 3.16
C PHE A 66 18.18 3.49 4.24
N ALA A 67 18.39 3.13 5.52
CA ALA A 67 17.72 3.78 6.64
C ALA A 67 18.08 5.28 6.74
N ALA A 68 19.35 5.64 6.59
CA ALA A 68 19.79 7.04 6.57
C ALA A 68 19.18 7.82 5.42
N MET A 69 19.12 7.23 4.23
CA MET A 69 18.43 7.81 3.06
C MET A 69 16.95 8.05 3.33
N CYS A 70 16.24 7.09 3.95
CA CYS A 70 14.84 7.23 4.33
C CYS A 70 14.61 8.31 5.40
N ALA A 71 15.59 8.54 6.26
CA ALA A 71 15.55 9.54 7.32
C ALA A 71 15.87 10.96 6.85
N THR A 72 16.52 11.11 5.69
CA THR A 72 16.84 12.43 5.12
C THR A 72 15.58 13.29 4.98
N PRO A 73 15.54 14.52 5.50
CA PRO A 73 14.36 15.39 5.40
C PRO A 73 14.03 15.79 3.94
N PRO A 74 12.74 15.84 3.59
CA PRO A 74 11.59 15.35 4.34
C PRO A 74 11.58 13.81 4.39
N ALA A 75 11.58 13.24 5.61
CA ALA A 75 11.71 11.81 5.80
C ALA A 75 10.60 11.00 5.10
N VAL A 76 10.89 9.77 4.71
CA VAL A 76 9.93 8.85 4.09
C VAL A 76 8.78 8.54 5.04
N HIS A 77 9.06 8.48 6.34
CA HIS A 77 8.08 8.15 7.38
C HIS A 77 8.49 8.79 8.71
N ARG A 78 7.51 8.92 9.64
CA ARG A 78 7.78 9.38 11.01
C ARG A 78 8.81 8.52 11.76
N TYR A 79 8.84 7.22 11.45
CA TYR A 79 9.81 6.25 11.99
C TYR A 79 10.66 5.69 10.85
N PRO A 80 11.55 6.48 10.25
CA PRO A 80 12.17 6.14 8.98
C PRO A 80 13.08 4.92 9.06
N GLY A 81 13.83 4.75 10.13
CA GLY A 81 14.74 3.60 10.30
C GLY A 81 13.97 2.28 10.42
N SER A 82 12.94 2.24 11.25
CA SER A 82 12.09 1.04 11.40
C SER A 82 11.37 0.71 10.10
N MET A 83 10.83 1.71 9.41
CA MET A 83 10.12 1.49 8.15
C MET A 83 11.05 1.09 7.02
N ALA A 84 12.26 1.63 6.95
CA ALA A 84 13.28 1.21 5.97
C ALA A 84 13.55 -0.30 6.07
N GLY A 85 13.76 -0.82 7.26
CA GLY A 85 13.93 -2.26 7.49
C GLY A 85 12.72 -3.09 7.05
N ARG A 86 11.51 -2.60 7.30
CA ARG A 86 10.27 -3.28 6.88
C ARG A 86 10.09 -3.26 5.36
N VAL A 87 10.43 -2.16 4.70
CA VAL A 87 10.41 -2.06 3.23
C VAL A 87 11.37 -3.08 2.62
N GLN A 88 12.60 -3.17 3.13
CA GLN A 88 13.55 -4.15 2.65
C GLN A 88 13.11 -5.60 2.92
N ALA A 89 12.54 -5.88 4.09
CA ALA A 89 12.01 -7.20 4.42
C ALA A 89 10.86 -7.60 3.47
N LEU A 90 9.95 -6.66 3.14
CA LEU A 90 8.89 -6.88 2.16
C LEU A 90 9.46 -7.21 0.77
N CYS A 91 10.43 -6.42 0.31
CA CYS A 91 11.07 -6.65 -1.00
C CYS A 91 11.76 -8.03 -1.05
N ARG A 92 12.53 -8.39 -0.01
CA ARG A 92 13.19 -9.71 0.07
C ARG A 92 12.19 -10.86 0.08
N TYR A 93 11.08 -10.71 0.77
CA TYR A 93 10.01 -11.71 0.78
C TYR A 93 9.41 -11.92 -0.62
N VAL A 94 9.10 -10.82 -1.32
CA VAL A 94 8.54 -10.90 -2.68
C VAL A 94 9.55 -11.50 -3.66
N ILE A 95 10.84 -11.18 -3.52
CA ILE A 95 11.89 -11.81 -4.34
C ILE A 95 11.96 -13.31 -4.07
N ALA A 96 12.02 -13.72 -2.81
CA ALA A 96 12.16 -15.12 -2.42
C ALA A 96 10.95 -15.97 -2.79
N THR A 97 9.74 -15.41 -2.68
CA THR A 97 8.49 -16.17 -2.87
C THR A 97 7.94 -16.06 -4.29
N TRP A 98 8.12 -14.91 -4.95
CA TRP A 98 7.49 -14.56 -6.23
C TRP A 98 8.51 -14.14 -7.32
N ASP A 99 9.80 -14.39 -7.08
CA ASP A 99 10.89 -13.96 -7.96
C ASP A 99 10.86 -12.45 -8.29
N GLY A 100 10.46 -11.64 -7.34
CA GLY A 100 10.35 -10.19 -7.49
C GLY A 100 9.13 -9.71 -8.29
N ARG A 101 8.27 -10.62 -8.76
CA ARG A 101 7.04 -10.29 -9.51
C ARG A 101 5.88 -10.00 -8.56
N VAL A 102 5.65 -8.73 -8.27
CA VAL A 102 4.60 -8.31 -7.31
C VAL A 102 3.22 -8.80 -7.75
N GLU A 103 2.89 -8.65 -9.03
CA GLU A 103 1.59 -9.06 -9.58
C GLU A 103 1.34 -10.57 -9.44
N ALA A 104 2.37 -11.39 -9.37
CA ALA A 104 2.25 -12.83 -9.17
C ALA A 104 1.49 -13.19 -7.88
N ILE A 105 1.49 -12.31 -6.88
CA ILE A 105 0.74 -12.50 -5.65
C ILE A 105 -0.74 -12.76 -5.93
N TRP A 106 -1.31 -12.09 -6.92
CA TRP A 106 -2.74 -12.21 -7.26
C TRP A 106 -3.03 -12.77 -8.65
N THR A 107 -2.00 -13.13 -9.42
CA THR A 107 -2.19 -13.69 -10.77
C THR A 107 -1.71 -15.12 -10.91
N ASP A 108 -0.62 -15.53 -10.22
CA ASP A 108 -0.05 -16.86 -10.41
C ASP A 108 -1.02 -17.97 -9.97
N GLY A 109 -1.34 -18.84 -10.93
CA GLY A 109 -2.25 -19.95 -10.71
C GLY A 109 -3.73 -19.60 -10.66
N ASP A 110 -4.11 -18.41 -11.14
CA ASP A 110 -5.50 -17.93 -11.18
C ASP A 110 -6.24 -18.09 -9.83
N PRO A 111 -5.70 -17.48 -8.74
CA PRO A 111 -6.22 -17.69 -7.40
C PRO A 111 -7.58 -17.01 -7.19
N ASP A 112 -8.45 -17.62 -6.40
CA ASP A 112 -9.62 -16.95 -5.88
C ASP A 112 -9.26 -15.88 -4.83
N ALA A 113 -10.24 -15.09 -4.40
CA ALA A 113 -9.99 -14.00 -3.47
C ALA A 113 -9.52 -14.47 -2.08
N ARG A 114 -9.87 -15.66 -1.65
CA ARG A 114 -9.42 -16.24 -0.38
C ARG A 114 -7.93 -16.54 -0.41
N GLU A 115 -7.48 -17.13 -1.51
CA GLU A 115 -6.05 -17.40 -1.70
C GLU A 115 -5.26 -16.11 -1.88
N VAL A 116 -5.78 -15.13 -2.64
CA VAL A 116 -5.14 -13.80 -2.75
C VAL A 116 -5.02 -13.13 -1.37
N LEU A 117 -6.11 -13.13 -0.58
CA LEU A 117 -6.09 -12.55 0.76
C LEU A 117 -5.07 -13.26 1.67
N LYS A 118 -4.98 -14.58 1.60
CA LYS A 118 -3.97 -15.37 2.34
C LYS A 118 -2.54 -14.98 1.94
N ARG A 119 -2.26 -14.84 0.64
CA ARG A 119 -0.95 -14.41 0.13
C ARG A 119 -0.60 -12.99 0.59
N LEU A 120 -1.56 -12.07 0.56
CA LEU A 120 -1.38 -10.71 1.05
C LEU A 120 -1.10 -10.67 2.55
N LYS A 121 -1.78 -11.48 3.35
CA LYS A 121 -1.55 -11.61 4.80
C LYS A 121 -0.20 -12.20 5.15
N ALA A 122 0.41 -12.97 4.27
CA ALA A 122 1.73 -13.53 4.44
C ALA A 122 2.86 -12.50 4.22
N LEU A 123 2.57 -11.35 3.59
CA LEU A 123 3.55 -10.31 3.37
C LEU A 123 4.01 -9.69 4.70
N PRO A 124 5.33 -9.47 4.89
CA PRO A 124 5.83 -8.78 6.05
C PRO A 124 5.17 -7.40 6.24
N GLY A 125 4.63 -7.16 7.43
CA GLY A 125 3.95 -5.91 7.76
C GLY A 125 2.48 -5.80 7.32
N TYR A 126 1.92 -6.85 6.72
CA TYR A 126 0.52 -6.93 6.33
C TYR A 126 -0.28 -7.78 7.33
N GLY A 127 -1.08 -7.11 8.16
CA GLY A 127 -2.11 -7.78 8.97
C GLY A 127 -3.42 -7.97 8.18
N ASP A 128 -4.42 -8.58 8.81
CA ASP A 128 -5.72 -8.87 8.18
C ASP A 128 -6.38 -7.61 7.60
N GLN A 129 -6.42 -6.52 8.37
CA GLN A 129 -7.03 -5.27 7.93
C GLN A 129 -6.34 -4.70 6.69
N LYS A 130 -5.01 -4.62 6.70
CA LYS A 130 -4.22 -4.08 5.59
C LYS A 130 -4.36 -4.91 4.33
N ALA A 131 -4.35 -6.24 4.46
CA ALA A 131 -4.56 -7.16 3.34
C ALA A 131 -5.96 -7.01 2.72
N ARG A 132 -7.02 -6.85 3.53
CA ARG A 132 -8.38 -6.61 3.04
C ARG A 132 -8.52 -5.26 2.32
N ILE A 133 -7.91 -4.21 2.86
CA ILE A 133 -7.89 -2.89 2.22
C ILE A 133 -7.17 -2.97 0.87
N PHE A 134 -6.03 -3.66 0.81
CA PHE A 134 -5.26 -3.82 -0.42
C PHE A 134 -6.03 -4.62 -1.48
N LEU A 135 -6.70 -5.70 -1.08
CA LEU A 135 -7.58 -6.45 -1.98
C LEU A 135 -8.74 -5.59 -2.51
N ALA A 136 -9.36 -4.77 -1.66
CA ALA A 136 -10.38 -3.82 -2.09
C ALA A 136 -9.84 -2.77 -3.07
N LEU A 137 -8.63 -2.26 -2.82
CA LEU A 137 -7.95 -1.32 -3.70
C LEU A 137 -7.70 -1.92 -5.08
N LEU A 138 -7.19 -3.14 -5.13
CA LEU A 138 -6.98 -3.89 -6.37
C LEU A 138 -8.29 -4.06 -7.16
N GLY A 139 -9.36 -4.47 -6.48
CA GLY A 139 -10.65 -4.71 -7.14
C GLY A 139 -11.37 -3.46 -7.60
N LYS A 140 -11.29 -2.37 -6.83
CA LYS A 140 -11.99 -1.11 -7.11
C LYS A 140 -11.27 -0.23 -8.13
N GLN A 141 -9.92 -0.20 -8.08
CA GLN A 141 -9.16 0.77 -8.85
C GLN A 141 -8.22 0.18 -9.90
N PHE A 142 -7.90 -1.11 -9.80
CA PHE A 142 -6.96 -1.76 -10.71
C PHE A 142 -7.56 -2.91 -11.53
N ASP A 143 -8.88 -3.11 -11.45
CA ASP A 143 -9.60 -4.19 -12.16
C ASP A 143 -9.11 -5.61 -11.83
N VAL A 144 -8.39 -5.80 -10.73
CA VAL A 144 -7.98 -7.10 -10.23
C VAL A 144 -9.11 -7.65 -9.36
N ARG A 145 -9.94 -8.51 -9.93
CA ARG A 145 -11.21 -8.97 -9.34
C ARG A 145 -11.28 -10.50 -9.27
N PRO A 146 -10.44 -11.15 -8.45
CA PRO A 146 -10.55 -12.59 -8.24
C PRO A 146 -11.93 -12.96 -7.70
N ALA A 147 -12.42 -14.17 -7.99
CA ALA A 147 -13.75 -14.61 -7.56
C ALA A 147 -13.93 -14.42 -6.05
N GLY A 148 -15.02 -13.74 -5.64
CA GLY A 148 -15.33 -13.47 -4.23
C GLY A 148 -14.55 -12.30 -3.60
N TRP A 149 -13.95 -11.43 -4.39
CA TRP A 149 -13.08 -10.38 -3.86
C TRP A 149 -13.79 -9.37 -2.93
N ARG A 150 -15.08 -9.05 -3.19
CA ARG A 150 -15.83 -8.12 -2.33
C ARG A 150 -16.06 -8.72 -0.96
N GLU A 151 -16.50 -9.96 -0.90
CA GLU A 151 -16.75 -10.70 0.33
C GLU A 151 -15.44 -10.88 1.13
N ALA A 152 -14.34 -11.25 0.46
CA ALA A 152 -13.05 -11.42 1.10
C ALA A 152 -12.49 -10.10 1.66
N ALA A 153 -12.69 -8.99 0.95
CA ALA A 153 -12.31 -7.66 1.42
C ALA A 153 -13.22 -7.14 2.55
N GLY A 154 -14.39 -7.75 2.78
CA GLY A 154 -15.35 -7.38 3.81
C GLY A 154 -15.88 -5.95 3.61
N ALA A 155 -16.01 -5.18 4.68
CA ALA A 155 -16.56 -3.82 4.64
C ALA A 155 -15.78 -2.87 3.69
N TYR A 156 -14.52 -3.17 3.38
CA TYR A 156 -13.73 -2.39 2.41
C TYR A 156 -14.10 -2.71 0.96
N GLY A 157 -14.64 -3.90 0.70
CA GLY A 157 -15.12 -4.33 -0.61
C GLY A 157 -16.50 -3.79 -0.99
N GLU A 158 -17.27 -3.28 -0.04
CA GLU A 158 -18.63 -2.76 -0.27
C GLU A 158 -18.63 -1.61 -1.29
N GLU A 159 -19.64 -1.61 -2.14
CA GLU A 159 -19.89 -0.51 -3.07
C GLU A 159 -20.31 0.74 -2.30
N GLY A 160 -19.81 1.91 -2.72
CA GLY A 160 -20.10 3.17 -2.02
C GLY A 160 -19.42 3.33 -0.67
N SER A 161 -18.60 2.37 -0.22
CA SER A 161 -17.78 2.52 0.98
C SER A 161 -16.93 3.79 0.93
N ARG A 162 -16.63 4.36 2.13
CA ARG A 162 -15.72 5.50 2.32
C ARG A 162 -14.78 5.23 3.48
N ARG A 163 -14.29 4.00 3.60
CA ARG A 163 -13.56 3.51 4.78
C ARG A 163 -12.04 3.51 4.61
N SER A 164 -11.56 3.48 3.38
CA SER A 164 -10.13 3.27 3.11
C SER A 164 -9.66 3.94 1.84
N ILE A 165 -8.35 3.84 1.60
CA ILE A 165 -7.71 4.29 0.37
C ILE A 165 -8.31 3.67 -0.90
N ALA A 166 -8.91 2.48 -0.81
CA ALA A 166 -9.59 1.83 -1.92
C ALA A 166 -10.75 2.67 -2.49
N ASP A 167 -11.27 3.61 -1.70
CA ASP A 167 -12.42 4.46 -2.01
C ASP A 167 -12.03 5.87 -2.48
N VAL A 168 -10.73 6.17 -2.54
CA VAL A 168 -10.21 7.51 -2.91
C VAL A 168 -10.00 7.57 -4.41
N VAL A 169 -10.82 8.36 -5.09
CA VAL A 169 -10.77 8.57 -6.55
C VAL A 169 -10.59 10.05 -6.95
N ASP A 170 -10.79 10.96 -5.99
CA ASP A 170 -10.65 12.40 -6.14
C ASP A 170 -10.49 13.09 -4.77
N GLN A 171 -10.32 14.40 -4.75
CA GLN A 171 -10.19 15.16 -3.51
C GLN A 171 -11.41 15.02 -2.59
N ARG A 172 -12.62 15.01 -3.15
CA ARG A 172 -13.85 14.86 -2.37
C ARG A 172 -13.91 13.52 -1.63
N SER A 173 -13.65 12.43 -2.34
CA SER A 173 -13.63 11.08 -1.74
C SER A 173 -12.49 10.93 -0.72
N LEU A 174 -11.34 11.60 -0.92
CA LEU A 174 -10.27 11.67 0.07
C LEU A 174 -10.76 12.31 1.38
N ASP A 175 -11.46 13.44 1.29
CA ASP A 175 -12.00 14.14 2.46
C ASP A 175 -13.10 13.31 3.15
N GLU A 176 -13.96 12.64 2.39
CA GLU A 176 -14.97 11.70 2.91
C GLU A 176 -14.33 10.51 3.65
N VAL A 177 -13.26 9.92 3.11
CA VAL A 177 -12.52 8.83 3.76
C VAL A 177 -11.84 9.29 5.05
N ARG A 178 -11.23 10.48 5.05
CA ARG A 178 -10.64 11.08 6.26
C ARG A 178 -11.69 11.27 7.36
N ALA A 179 -12.86 11.83 7.01
CA ALA A 179 -13.94 12.03 7.95
C ALA A 179 -14.45 10.71 8.54
N THR A 180 -14.66 9.69 7.70
CA THR A 180 -15.08 8.36 8.12
C THR A 180 -14.05 7.69 9.04
N LYS A 181 -12.75 7.74 8.69
CA LYS A 181 -11.68 7.20 9.55
C LYS A 181 -11.67 7.88 10.93
N LYS A 182 -11.87 9.20 10.97
CA LYS A 182 -11.94 9.96 12.24
C LYS A 182 -13.14 9.52 13.10
N GLN A 183 -14.31 9.34 12.49
CA GLN A 183 -15.52 8.88 13.18
C GLN A 183 -15.36 7.45 13.71
N LEU A 184 -14.84 6.52 12.91
CA LEU A 184 -14.61 5.14 13.32
C LEU A 184 -13.61 5.05 14.48
N LYS A 185 -12.56 5.85 14.45
CA LYS A 185 -11.56 5.91 15.52
C LYS A 185 -12.16 6.47 16.82
N ALA A 186 -13.00 7.50 16.73
CA ALA A 186 -13.71 8.06 17.88
C ALA A 186 -14.70 7.04 18.48
N ALA A 187 -15.47 6.35 17.64
CA ALA A 187 -16.41 5.32 18.08
C ALA A 187 -15.70 4.10 18.74
N ALA A 188 -14.52 3.71 18.23
CA ALA A 188 -13.72 2.65 18.84
C ALA A 188 -13.19 3.02 20.23
N LYS A 189 -12.82 4.31 20.43
CA LYS A 189 -12.36 4.82 21.74
C LYS A 189 -13.49 4.99 22.76
N ALA A 190 -14.74 5.16 22.32
CA ALA A 190 -15.91 5.34 23.16
C ALA A 190 -16.55 4.02 23.61
N ARG A 191 -16.07 2.88 23.10
CA ARG A 191 -16.52 1.55 23.60
C ARG A 191 -15.82 1.24 24.92
N PRO A 192 -16.58 0.88 25.99
CA PRO A 192 -16.03 0.52 27.28
C PRO A 192 -15.18 -0.74 27.23
#